data_a7aad704f52ce04ee23273775132e445
#
_entry.id   a7aad704f52ce04ee23273775132e445
#
_cell.length_a   1.000
_cell.length_b   1.000
_cell.length_c   1.000
_cell.angle_alpha   90.00
_cell.angle_beta   90.00
_cell.angle_gamma   90.00
#
_symmetry.space_group_name_H-M   'P 1'
#
loop_
_entity.id
_entity.type
_entity.pdbx_description
1 polymer ?
#
loop_
_entity_poly.entity_id
_entity_poly.type
_entity_poly.pdbx_seq_one_letter_code
_entity_poly.pdbx_strand_id
1 'polypeptide(L)'
;FSKIAGFTGTRCGYTVVPQAIVSDGQSLNKMWLRRQTTKFNGVAYVVQRGAEAVFTEEGMKEIQHNLDYYRQNAAVIAAALDEAGVWYCGGKNSPYIWLRCPNNMGSWEFFDWLLETANVVGTPGEGFGECGKGYFRLTAFGDAAKTKEAAARIVAALKTL
;
A
#
# COMPACT_ATOMS: atom_id res chain seq x y z
N PHE A 1 0.73 11.68 3.00
CA PHE A 1 1.89 11.45 3.89
C PHE A 1 1.88 10.09 4.58
N SER A 2 0.73 9.39 4.60
CA SER A 2 0.59 8.09 5.28
C SER A 2 1.61 7.04 4.85
N LYS A 3 1.96 6.98 3.56
CA LYS A 3 2.82 5.91 3.00
C LYS A 3 4.23 6.40 2.70
N ILE A 4 4.38 7.63 2.23
CA ILE A 4 5.70 8.19 1.91
C ILE A 4 6.49 8.51 3.18
N ALA A 5 5.86 9.04 4.22
CA ALA A 5 6.51 9.53 5.43
C ALA A 5 6.13 8.77 6.72
N GLY A 6 5.36 7.69 6.60
CA GLY A 6 4.90 6.94 7.77
C GLY A 6 3.87 7.67 8.65
N PHE A 7 3.30 8.78 8.19
CA PHE A 7 2.37 9.63 8.96
C PHE A 7 0.93 9.13 8.93
N THR A 8 0.73 7.82 9.00
CA THR A 8 -0.61 7.22 8.90
C THR A 8 -1.57 7.72 9.96
N GLY A 9 -1.12 7.84 11.21
CA GLY A 9 -1.95 8.27 12.35
C GLY A 9 -2.28 9.77 12.36
N THR A 10 -1.48 10.60 11.69
CA THR A 10 -1.68 12.06 11.66
C THR A 10 -2.72 12.52 10.65
N ARG A 11 -3.16 11.64 9.77
CA ARG A 11 -4.22 11.87 8.78
C ARG A 11 -3.96 13.10 7.88
N CYS A 12 -2.79 13.16 7.25
CA CYS A 12 -2.39 14.26 6.38
C CYS A 12 -2.25 13.83 4.92
N GLY A 13 -2.85 14.58 4.04
CA GLY A 13 -2.72 14.48 2.60
C GLY A 13 -2.99 15.82 1.96
N TYR A 14 -2.64 15.99 0.70
CA TYR A 14 -2.96 17.21 -0.06
C TYR A 14 -3.44 16.85 -1.47
N THR A 15 -4.23 17.75 -2.04
CA THR A 15 -4.68 17.66 -3.42
C THR A 15 -4.36 18.97 -4.12
N VAL A 16 -3.71 18.88 -5.26
CA VAL A 16 -3.44 20.03 -6.13
C VAL A 16 -4.47 20.01 -7.26
N VAL A 17 -5.27 21.07 -7.34
CA VAL A 17 -6.22 21.28 -8.43
C VAL A 17 -5.79 22.52 -9.21
N PRO A 18 -5.15 22.37 -10.38
CA PRO A 18 -4.73 23.51 -11.20
C PRO A 18 -5.89 24.43 -11.58
N GLN A 19 -5.62 25.75 -11.62
CA GLN A 19 -6.65 26.74 -11.97
C GLN A 19 -7.13 26.59 -13.41
N ALA A 20 -6.30 26.05 -14.29
CA ALA A 20 -6.62 25.83 -15.70
C ALA A 20 -7.63 24.71 -15.95
N ILE A 21 -7.92 23.86 -14.94
CA ILE A 21 -8.87 22.76 -15.13
C ILE A 21 -10.30 23.29 -15.07
N VAL A 22 -11.00 23.15 -16.19
CA VAL A 22 -12.40 23.56 -16.37
C VAL A 22 -13.22 22.35 -16.83
N SER A 23 -14.41 22.17 -16.29
CA SER A 23 -15.41 21.20 -16.75
C SER A 23 -16.76 21.91 -16.83
N ASP A 24 -17.46 21.78 -17.96
CA ASP A 24 -18.77 22.41 -18.24
C ASP A 24 -18.77 23.93 -17.98
N GLY A 25 -17.69 24.61 -18.36
CA GLY A 25 -17.48 26.03 -18.15
C GLY A 25 -17.20 26.47 -16.72
N GLN A 26 -17.04 25.52 -15.80
CA GLN A 26 -16.79 25.80 -14.39
C GLN A 26 -15.35 25.44 -13.96
N SER A 27 -14.72 26.32 -13.17
CA SER A 27 -13.39 26.06 -12.63
C SER A 27 -13.45 25.00 -11.51
N LEU A 28 -12.81 23.85 -11.75
CA LEU A 28 -12.71 22.80 -10.73
C LEU A 28 -11.92 23.25 -9.48
N ASN A 29 -10.94 24.15 -9.66
CA ASN A 29 -10.21 24.72 -8.54
C ASN A 29 -11.12 25.50 -7.58
N LYS A 30 -11.99 26.38 -8.12
CA LYS A 30 -12.94 27.15 -7.32
C LYS A 30 -13.98 26.26 -6.64
N MET A 31 -14.48 25.24 -7.33
CA MET A 31 -15.42 24.27 -6.77
C MET A 31 -14.77 23.47 -5.65
N TRP A 32 -13.53 22.99 -5.85
CA TRP A 32 -12.78 22.25 -4.85
C TRP A 32 -12.49 23.10 -3.61
N LEU A 33 -12.03 24.36 -3.81
CA LEU A 33 -11.78 25.28 -2.71
C LEU A 33 -13.05 25.49 -1.87
N ARG A 34 -14.19 25.77 -2.51
CA ARG A 34 -15.47 25.94 -1.80
C ARG A 34 -15.86 24.69 -1.01
N ARG A 35 -15.77 23.51 -1.66
CA ARG A 35 -16.10 22.24 -1.01
C ARG A 35 -15.22 22.02 0.21
N GLN A 36 -13.93 22.18 0.06
CA GLN A 36 -12.95 21.90 1.09
C GLN A 36 -13.14 22.84 2.31
N THR A 37 -13.25 24.13 2.07
CA THR A 37 -13.45 25.13 3.15
C THR A 37 -14.80 24.98 3.86
N THR A 38 -15.82 24.45 3.18
CA THR A 38 -17.14 24.21 3.78
C THR A 38 -17.19 22.90 4.58
N LYS A 39 -16.47 21.87 4.15
CA LYS A 39 -16.58 20.52 4.73
C LYS A 39 -15.53 20.21 5.78
N PHE A 40 -14.31 20.77 5.68
CA PHE A 40 -13.21 20.32 6.52
C PHE A 40 -12.23 21.41 6.96
N ASN A 41 -11.96 22.47 6.21
CA ASN A 41 -10.98 23.53 6.41
C ASN A 41 -9.48 23.12 6.35
N GLY A 42 -9.13 21.92 6.71
CA GLY A 42 -7.75 21.40 6.66
C GLY A 42 -7.34 20.70 7.94
N VAL A 43 -6.17 20.07 7.91
CA VAL A 43 -5.60 19.38 9.07
C VAL A 43 -5.03 20.38 10.10
N ALA A 44 -4.80 19.93 11.34
CA ALA A 44 -4.22 20.73 12.39
C ALA A 44 -2.88 21.36 11.96
N TYR A 45 -2.62 22.61 12.36
CA TYR A 45 -1.43 23.36 11.95
C TYR A 45 -0.11 22.64 12.28
N VAL A 46 -0.01 22.04 13.47
CA VAL A 46 1.17 21.26 13.87
C VAL A 46 1.45 20.10 12.92
N VAL A 47 0.41 19.44 12.41
CA VAL A 47 0.52 18.36 11.43
C VAL A 47 0.97 18.90 10.08
N GLN A 48 0.50 20.09 9.67
CA GLN A 48 0.96 20.76 8.43
C GLN A 48 2.45 21.09 8.51
N ARG A 49 2.94 21.59 9.66
CA ARG A 49 4.37 21.87 9.88
C ARG A 49 5.22 20.60 9.83
N GLY A 50 4.74 19.50 10.41
CA GLY A 50 5.39 18.19 10.28
C GLY A 50 5.43 17.70 8.83
N ALA A 51 4.34 17.89 8.08
CA ALA A 51 4.28 17.54 6.67
C ALA A 51 5.22 18.40 5.80
N GLU A 52 5.40 19.68 6.12
CA GLU A 52 6.35 20.56 5.45
C GLU A 52 7.80 20.11 5.67
N ALA A 53 8.15 19.64 6.86
CA ALA A 53 9.48 19.15 7.19
C ALA A 53 9.89 17.94 6.32
N VAL A 54 8.93 17.18 5.80
CA VAL A 54 9.16 16.07 4.84
C VAL A 54 9.93 16.54 3.61
N PHE A 55 9.74 17.78 3.16
CA PHE A 55 10.34 18.35 1.97
C PHE A 55 11.67 19.05 2.20
N THR A 56 12.19 19.04 3.41
CA THR A 56 13.56 19.47 3.68
C THR A 56 14.56 18.42 3.17
N GLU A 57 15.81 18.83 2.98
CA GLU A 57 16.87 17.89 2.54
C GLU A 57 17.05 16.73 3.54
N GLU A 58 17.02 17.03 4.84
CA GLU A 58 17.12 16.06 5.92
C GLU A 58 15.90 15.13 5.96
N GLY A 59 14.68 15.71 5.93
CA GLY A 59 13.44 14.93 5.89
C GLY A 59 13.35 13.98 4.71
N MET A 60 13.80 14.42 3.53
CA MET A 60 13.84 13.56 2.34
C MET A 60 14.86 12.43 2.48
N LYS A 61 16.02 12.65 3.13
CA LYS A 61 16.99 11.59 3.41
C LYS A 61 16.42 10.53 4.36
N GLU A 62 15.78 10.95 5.44
CA GLU A 62 15.14 10.04 6.40
C GLU A 62 14.03 9.22 5.75
N ILE A 63 13.18 9.86 4.94
CA ILE A 63 12.11 9.19 4.20
C ILE A 63 12.68 8.17 3.24
N GLN A 64 13.74 8.51 2.50
CA GLN A 64 14.36 7.59 1.55
C GLN A 64 14.87 6.33 2.24
N HIS A 65 15.47 6.45 3.43
CA HIS A 65 15.88 5.31 4.24
C HIS A 65 14.70 4.37 4.57
N ASN A 66 13.58 4.93 5.00
CA ASN A 66 12.37 4.14 5.28
C ASN A 66 11.79 3.49 4.02
N LEU A 67 11.78 4.21 2.90
CA LEU A 67 11.29 3.68 1.62
C LEU A 67 12.19 2.53 1.13
N ASP A 68 13.48 2.62 1.31
CA ASP A 68 14.42 1.56 0.93
C ASP A 68 14.23 0.31 1.78
N TYR A 69 13.93 0.46 3.07
CA TYR A 69 13.54 -0.65 3.94
C TYR A 69 12.30 -1.39 3.40
N TYR A 70 11.24 -0.65 3.03
CA TYR A 70 10.03 -1.26 2.45
C TYR A 70 10.28 -1.88 1.08
N ARG A 71 11.14 -1.27 0.24
CA ARG A 71 11.54 -1.85 -1.05
C ARG A 71 12.26 -3.18 -0.89
N GLN A 72 13.14 -3.30 0.10
CA GLN A 72 13.84 -4.55 0.41
C GLN A 72 12.86 -5.64 0.84
N ASN A 73 11.90 -5.32 1.72
CA ASN A 73 10.86 -6.26 2.11
C ASN A 73 10.00 -6.68 0.90
N ALA A 74 9.61 -5.74 0.05
CA ALA A 74 8.85 -6.03 -1.16
C ALA A 74 9.62 -6.94 -2.11
N ALA A 75 10.92 -6.73 -2.27
CA ALA A 75 11.78 -7.58 -3.09
C ALA A 75 11.86 -9.03 -2.56
N VAL A 76 11.91 -9.20 -1.24
CA VAL A 76 11.88 -10.53 -0.60
C VAL A 76 10.56 -11.26 -0.90
N ILE A 77 9.43 -10.57 -0.76
CA ILE A 77 8.11 -11.14 -1.05
C ILE A 77 7.98 -11.46 -2.55
N ALA A 78 8.41 -10.54 -3.41
CA ALA A 78 8.38 -10.74 -4.86
C ALA A 78 9.18 -11.97 -5.30
N ALA A 79 10.41 -12.10 -4.80
CA ALA A 79 11.26 -13.26 -5.08
C ALA A 79 10.62 -14.58 -4.64
N ALA A 80 9.94 -14.59 -3.50
CA ALA A 80 9.20 -15.77 -3.02
C ALA A 80 8.03 -16.15 -3.94
N LEU A 81 7.30 -15.17 -4.45
CA LEU A 81 6.21 -15.41 -5.39
C LEU A 81 6.74 -15.86 -6.76
N ASP A 82 7.86 -15.30 -7.23
CA ASP A 82 8.55 -15.74 -8.45
C ASP A 82 9.00 -17.19 -8.32
N GLU A 83 9.62 -17.58 -7.19
CA GLU A 83 10.04 -18.96 -6.90
C GLU A 83 8.85 -19.93 -6.91
N ALA A 84 7.71 -19.49 -6.39
CA ALA A 84 6.49 -20.30 -6.36
C ALA A 84 5.67 -20.27 -7.66
N GLY A 85 6.09 -19.51 -8.68
CA GLY A 85 5.38 -19.37 -9.94
C GLY A 85 4.02 -18.66 -9.84
N VAL A 86 3.83 -17.83 -8.80
CA VAL A 86 2.56 -17.11 -8.57
C VAL A 86 2.60 -15.75 -9.27
N TRP A 87 1.58 -15.48 -10.08
CA TRP A 87 1.45 -14.17 -10.72
C TRP A 87 1.16 -13.07 -9.71
N TYR A 88 1.86 -11.96 -9.82
CA TYR A 88 1.63 -10.77 -9.00
C TYR A 88 1.95 -9.48 -9.74
N CYS A 89 1.51 -8.37 -9.19
CA CYS A 89 1.93 -7.02 -9.56
C CYS A 89 2.11 -6.13 -8.31
N GLY A 90 2.74 -4.96 -8.49
CA GLY A 90 3.06 -4.05 -7.38
C GLY A 90 4.47 -4.28 -6.79
N GLY A 91 4.69 -3.81 -5.58
CA GLY A 91 5.97 -3.96 -4.85
C GLY A 91 7.13 -3.05 -5.32
N LYS A 92 6.97 -2.28 -6.41
CA LYS A 92 8.01 -1.36 -6.94
C LYS A 92 7.79 0.09 -6.51
N ASN A 93 6.63 0.64 -6.83
CA ASN A 93 6.25 2.03 -6.54
C ASN A 93 5.25 2.14 -5.39
N SER A 94 4.92 1.02 -4.79
CA SER A 94 3.99 0.87 -3.68
C SER A 94 4.46 -0.27 -2.78
N PRO A 95 4.25 -0.19 -1.46
CA PRO A 95 4.59 -1.26 -0.54
C PRO A 95 3.56 -2.41 -0.56
N TYR A 96 2.65 -2.41 -1.51
CA TYR A 96 1.63 -3.43 -1.68
C TYR A 96 1.96 -4.34 -2.86
N ILE A 97 1.73 -5.64 -2.65
CA ILE A 97 1.87 -6.68 -3.66
C ILE A 97 0.50 -7.33 -3.82
N TRP A 98 0.00 -7.30 -5.03
CA TRP A 98 -1.29 -7.87 -5.42
C TRP A 98 -1.03 -9.14 -6.22
N LEU A 99 -1.44 -10.29 -5.70
CA LEU A 99 -1.22 -11.59 -6.31
C LEU A 99 -2.54 -12.24 -6.70
N ARG A 100 -2.49 -13.14 -7.67
CA ARG A 100 -3.60 -14.03 -8.01
C ARG A 100 -3.57 -15.23 -7.06
N CYS A 101 -4.71 -15.59 -6.48
CA CYS A 101 -4.81 -16.78 -5.67
C CYS A 101 -4.49 -18.02 -6.51
N PRO A 102 -3.62 -18.94 -6.05
CA PRO A 102 -3.26 -20.14 -6.78
C PRO A 102 -4.46 -21.09 -6.91
N ASN A 103 -4.39 -22.02 -7.88
CA ASN A 103 -5.37 -23.07 -8.11
C ASN A 103 -6.83 -22.57 -8.24
N ASN A 104 -7.01 -21.32 -8.70
CA ASN A 104 -8.31 -20.65 -8.80
C ASN A 104 -9.08 -20.56 -7.47
N MET A 105 -8.40 -20.60 -6.35
CA MET A 105 -9.02 -20.38 -5.04
C MET A 105 -9.72 -19.02 -4.97
N GLY A 106 -10.83 -18.95 -4.23
CA GLY A 106 -11.44 -17.70 -3.83
C GLY A 106 -10.52 -16.92 -2.87
N SER A 107 -10.73 -15.60 -2.77
CA SER A 107 -9.88 -14.75 -1.92
C SER A 107 -9.91 -15.14 -0.44
N TRP A 108 -11.09 -15.52 0.07
CA TRP A 108 -11.26 -15.96 1.45
C TRP A 108 -10.78 -17.38 1.69
N GLU A 109 -10.99 -18.28 0.74
CA GLU A 109 -10.45 -19.64 0.77
C GLU A 109 -8.92 -19.61 0.85
N PHE A 110 -8.27 -18.76 0.03
CA PHE A 110 -6.82 -18.58 0.09
C PHE A 110 -6.37 -17.94 1.40
N PHE A 111 -7.16 -17.03 1.98
CA PHE A 111 -6.86 -16.45 3.29
C PHE A 111 -6.81 -17.53 4.38
N ASP A 112 -7.85 -18.35 4.47
CA ASP A 112 -7.94 -19.42 5.47
C ASP A 112 -6.81 -20.43 5.28
N TRP A 113 -6.60 -20.87 4.05
CA TRP A 113 -5.52 -21.80 3.72
C TRP A 113 -4.13 -21.26 4.07
N LEU A 114 -3.84 -19.99 3.75
CA LEU A 114 -2.55 -19.36 4.02
C LEU A 114 -2.32 -19.18 5.53
N LEU A 115 -3.37 -18.84 6.26
CA LEU A 115 -3.33 -18.71 7.72
C LEU A 115 -3.05 -20.07 8.36
N GLU A 116 -3.77 -21.12 7.99
CA GLU A 116 -3.64 -22.45 8.59
C GLU A 116 -2.32 -23.13 8.21
N THR A 117 -1.87 -23.01 6.98
CA THR A 117 -0.71 -23.73 6.44
C THR A 117 0.61 -22.98 6.69
N ALA A 118 0.62 -21.66 6.51
CA ALA A 118 1.84 -20.85 6.60
C ALA A 118 1.88 -19.92 7.82
N ASN A 119 0.79 -19.79 8.57
CA ASN A 119 0.66 -18.86 9.69
C ASN A 119 0.95 -17.41 9.25
N VAL A 120 0.46 -17.04 8.06
CA VAL A 120 0.65 -15.72 7.45
C VAL A 120 -0.71 -15.09 7.18
N VAL A 121 -0.82 -13.81 7.51
CA VAL A 121 -2.03 -13.02 7.31
C VAL A 121 -1.80 -11.97 6.23
N GLY A 122 -2.73 -11.87 5.29
CA GLY A 122 -2.79 -10.82 4.29
C GLY A 122 -4.23 -10.31 4.14
N THR A 123 -4.55 -9.69 3.01
CA THR A 123 -5.88 -9.12 2.80
C THR A 123 -6.55 -9.77 1.59
N PRO A 124 -7.70 -10.44 1.76
CA PRO A 124 -8.49 -10.94 0.65
C PRO A 124 -8.86 -9.83 -0.34
N GLY A 125 -8.70 -10.10 -1.63
CA GLY A 125 -8.98 -9.12 -2.67
C GLY A 125 -10.44 -8.68 -2.71
N GLU A 126 -11.37 -9.57 -2.37
CA GLU A 126 -12.81 -9.26 -2.26
C GLU A 126 -13.11 -8.12 -1.29
N GLY A 127 -12.27 -7.88 -0.28
CA GLY A 127 -12.37 -6.73 0.63
C GLY A 127 -12.23 -5.37 -0.09
N PHE A 128 -11.78 -5.35 -1.35
CA PHE A 128 -11.66 -4.16 -2.19
C PHE A 128 -12.75 -4.06 -3.26
N GLY A 129 -13.69 -4.99 -3.30
CA GLY A 129 -14.81 -5.05 -4.23
C GLY A 129 -14.78 -6.27 -5.14
N GLU A 130 -15.82 -6.43 -5.97
CA GLU A 130 -16.05 -7.60 -6.84
C GLU A 130 -14.88 -7.92 -7.78
N CYS A 131 -14.20 -6.89 -8.31
CA CYS A 131 -13.02 -7.08 -9.17
C CYS A 131 -11.81 -7.68 -8.43
N GLY A 132 -11.86 -7.76 -7.11
CA GLY A 132 -10.82 -8.36 -6.27
C GLY A 132 -11.00 -9.86 -6.02
N LYS A 133 -12.06 -10.49 -6.51
CA LYS A 133 -12.28 -11.94 -6.38
C LYS A 133 -11.13 -12.73 -7.00
N GLY A 134 -10.65 -13.76 -6.29
CA GLY A 134 -9.52 -14.58 -6.74
C GLY A 134 -8.16 -13.86 -6.66
N TYR A 135 -8.09 -12.74 -5.96
CA TYR A 135 -6.84 -12.02 -5.69
C TYR A 135 -6.60 -11.85 -4.19
N PHE A 136 -5.35 -11.55 -3.86
CA PHE A 136 -4.92 -11.37 -2.48
C PHE A 136 -3.86 -10.27 -2.39
N ARG A 137 -3.82 -9.53 -1.28
CA ARG A 137 -2.83 -8.47 -1.07
C ARG A 137 -1.89 -8.77 0.09
N LEU A 138 -0.60 -8.74 -0.20
CA LEU A 138 0.47 -8.70 0.81
C LEU A 138 1.02 -7.27 0.95
N THR A 139 1.68 -7.00 2.08
CA THR A 139 2.29 -5.71 2.36
C THR A 139 3.75 -5.84 2.78
N ALA A 140 4.55 -4.84 2.45
CA ALA A 140 5.97 -4.77 2.76
C ALA A 140 6.30 -3.92 4.01
N PHE A 141 5.30 -3.56 4.81
CA PHE A 141 5.48 -2.71 6.00
C PHE A 141 5.99 -3.44 7.23
N GLY A 142 6.07 -4.77 7.18
CA GLY A 142 6.45 -5.59 8.32
C GLY A 142 7.93 -5.47 8.70
N ASP A 143 8.28 -6.09 9.82
CA ASP A 143 9.66 -6.31 10.21
C ASP A 143 10.40 -7.16 9.16
N ALA A 144 11.67 -6.82 8.85
CA ALA A 144 12.43 -7.46 7.78
C ALA A 144 12.73 -8.95 8.06
N ALA A 145 13.01 -9.30 9.32
CA ALA A 145 13.28 -10.70 9.68
C ALA A 145 12.00 -11.54 9.58
N LYS A 146 10.90 -11.01 10.10
CA LYS A 146 9.58 -11.66 10.00
C LYS A 146 9.07 -11.73 8.56
N THR A 147 9.38 -10.75 7.72
CA THR A 147 9.03 -10.76 6.29
C THR A 147 9.78 -11.89 5.57
N LYS A 148 11.08 -12.08 5.84
CA LYS A 148 11.86 -13.19 5.28
C LYS A 148 11.33 -14.55 5.73
N GLU A 149 11.01 -14.69 7.00
CA GLU A 149 10.42 -15.90 7.56
C GLU A 149 9.06 -16.21 6.93
N ALA A 150 8.17 -15.21 6.83
CA ALA A 150 6.87 -15.36 6.20
C ALA A 150 7.00 -15.75 4.71
N ALA A 151 7.91 -15.12 3.98
CA ALA A 151 8.17 -15.44 2.57
C ALA A 151 8.62 -16.89 2.39
N ALA A 152 9.52 -17.39 3.23
CA ALA A 152 9.96 -18.79 3.19
C ALA A 152 8.80 -19.77 3.50
N ARG A 153 7.95 -19.45 4.47
CA ARG A 153 6.76 -20.25 4.80
C ARG A 153 5.73 -20.25 3.67
N ILE A 154 5.51 -19.11 3.00
CA ILE A 154 4.65 -19.01 1.83
C ILE A 154 5.15 -19.93 0.71
N VAL A 155 6.45 -19.87 0.39
CA VAL A 155 7.04 -20.75 -0.64
C VAL A 155 6.85 -22.22 -0.29
N ALA A 156 7.17 -22.60 0.96
CA ALA A 156 7.03 -23.98 1.42
C ALA A 156 5.56 -24.47 1.30
N ALA A 157 4.61 -23.65 1.72
CA ALA A 157 3.18 -23.95 1.62
C ALA A 157 2.72 -24.07 0.16
N LEU A 158 3.09 -23.13 -0.70
CA LEU A 158 2.71 -23.13 -2.12
C LEU A 158 3.24 -24.34 -2.90
N LYS A 159 4.37 -24.90 -2.49
CA LYS A 159 4.91 -26.14 -3.07
C LYS A 159 4.09 -27.40 -2.71
N THR A 160 3.14 -27.29 -1.79
CA THR A 160 2.26 -28.41 -1.39
C THR A 160 0.90 -28.36 -2.11
N LEU A 161 0.62 -27.32 -2.89
CA LEU A 161 -0.57 -27.17 -3.71
C LEU A 161 -0.39 -27.84 -5.08
#